data_7ea229d0a997b9b881d554e38e7506d5
#
_entry.id   7ea229d0a997b9b881d554e38e7506d5
#
_cell.length_a   1.000
_cell.length_b   1.000
_cell.length_c   1.000
_cell.angle_alpha   90.00
_cell.angle_beta   90.00
_cell.angle_gamma   90.00
#
_symmetry.space_group_name_H-M   'P 1'
#
loop_
_entity.id
_entity.type
_entity.pdbx_description
1 polymer ?
#
loop_
_entity_poly.entity_id
_entity_poly.type
_entity_poly.pdbx_seq_one_letter_code
_entity_poly.pdbx_strand_id
1 'polypeptide(L)'
;TVGTWTLVVGAFIGGLIVTVIALPLVAILGKGDAQKGYFYAMSLMGMLGIVLFFACFFLTKERFTPRSDSSGSMWGDLKRLAGNSQWRIVFIFNIMLLTAVVTRGSATMYYVKYVLLRPDMVFTFIVSGMVAALLGALLSARLLGKFDRVRAYQWTIISFVVFATLILFIPPDQIWTIFVLNIIFGFVQNLTTPLQWTMFSDVVDYEEQRSGRRLDGLVFSTALFAIKFGLALGGAVVGWVLAFVD
;
A
#
# COMPACT_ATOMS: atom_id res chain seq x y z
N THR A 1 0.85 1.86 19.38
CA THR A 1 0.06 2.78 18.50
C THR A 1 0.91 3.91 17.93
N VAL A 2 1.75 4.63 18.69
CA VAL A 2 2.61 5.71 18.18
C VAL A 2 3.63 5.17 17.17
N GLY A 3 4.22 4.01 17.40
CA GLY A 3 5.22 3.41 16.49
C GLY A 3 4.68 3.05 15.12
N THR A 4 3.45 2.56 15.01
CA THR A 4 2.82 2.21 13.72
C THR A 4 2.61 3.45 12.83
N TRP A 5 2.21 4.56 13.43
CA TRP A 5 2.04 5.84 12.73
C TRP A 5 3.34 6.37 12.15
N THR A 6 4.41 6.34 12.95
CA THR A 6 5.74 6.79 12.53
C THR A 6 6.25 5.97 11.35
N LEU A 7 6.05 4.64 11.38
CA LEU A 7 6.45 3.75 10.28
C LEU A 7 5.66 4.03 8.98
N VAL A 8 4.33 4.20 9.08
CA VAL A 8 3.49 4.50 7.90
C VAL A 8 3.87 5.84 7.28
N VAL A 9 4.03 6.88 8.10
CA VAL A 9 4.44 8.21 7.63
C VAL A 9 5.83 8.17 7.01
N GLY A 10 6.79 7.47 7.65
CA GLY A 10 8.14 7.31 7.12
C GLY A 10 8.16 6.60 5.76
N ALA A 11 7.34 5.55 5.59
CA ALA A 11 7.22 4.83 4.32
C ALA A 11 6.66 5.74 3.20
N PHE A 12 5.65 6.57 3.49
CA PHE A 12 5.10 7.51 2.51
C PHE A 12 6.09 8.62 2.12
N ILE A 13 6.78 9.19 3.10
CA ILE A 13 7.82 10.20 2.84
C ILE A 13 8.93 9.59 1.98
N GLY A 14 9.42 8.40 2.33
CA GLY A 14 10.43 7.69 1.55
C GLY A 14 9.97 7.40 0.12
N GLY A 15 8.74 6.90 -0.06
CA GLY A 15 8.16 6.64 -1.36
C GLY A 15 8.02 7.93 -2.21
N LEU A 16 7.61 9.03 -1.61
CA LEU A 16 7.49 10.32 -2.28
C LEU A 16 8.85 10.86 -2.72
N ILE A 17 9.86 10.79 -1.84
CA ILE A 17 11.24 11.20 -2.16
C ILE A 17 11.76 10.39 -3.35
N VAL A 18 11.63 9.06 -3.32
CA VAL A 18 12.07 8.18 -4.41
C VAL A 18 11.35 8.53 -5.70
N THR A 19 10.03 8.73 -5.68
CA THR A 19 9.24 9.05 -6.88
C THR A 19 9.64 10.39 -7.49
N VAL A 20 9.87 11.41 -6.67
CA VAL A 20 10.26 12.75 -7.16
C VAL A 20 11.68 12.75 -7.70
N ILE A 21 12.61 12.01 -7.08
CA ILE A 21 14.03 12.01 -7.45
C ILE A 21 14.33 11.04 -8.60
N ALA A 22 13.53 9.98 -8.79
CA ALA A 22 13.84 8.90 -9.75
C ALA A 22 14.05 9.41 -11.19
N LEU A 23 13.10 10.16 -11.74
CA LEU A 23 13.18 10.66 -13.12
C LEU A 23 14.30 11.69 -13.34
N PRO A 24 14.49 12.71 -12.48
CA PRO A 24 15.64 13.59 -12.57
C PRO A 24 16.97 12.86 -12.48
N LEU A 25 17.08 11.85 -11.60
CA LEU A 25 18.29 11.06 -11.44
C LEU A 25 18.60 10.25 -12.70
N VAL A 26 17.59 9.65 -13.33
CA VAL A 26 17.72 8.95 -14.62
C VAL A 26 18.23 9.90 -15.71
N ALA A 27 17.67 11.11 -15.78
CA ALA A 27 18.08 12.09 -16.79
C ALA A 27 19.54 12.55 -16.60
N ILE A 28 19.94 12.83 -15.35
CA ILE A 28 21.30 13.28 -15.01
C ILE A 28 22.33 12.19 -15.27
N LEU A 29 22.08 10.97 -14.81
CA LEU A 29 23.02 9.86 -14.93
C LEU A 29 23.07 9.26 -16.33
N GLY A 30 21.96 9.36 -17.08
CA GLY A 30 21.86 8.81 -18.44
C GLY A 30 22.53 9.67 -19.50
N LYS A 31 22.76 10.98 -19.25
CA LYS A 31 23.36 11.90 -20.23
C LYS A 31 22.80 11.77 -21.66
N GLY A 32 21.49 11.57 -21.77
CA GLY A 32 20.77 11.37 -23.03
C GLY A 32 20.50 9.91 -23.41
N ASP A 33 21.10 8.93 -22.73
CA ASP A 33 20.81 7.51 -22.90
C ASP A 33 19.90 7.04 -21.74
N ALA A 34 18.62 6.84 -22.04
CA ALA A 34 17.62 6.47 -21.04
C ALA A 34 17.94 5.09 -20.42
N GLN A 35 18.44 4.11 -21.20
CA GLN A 35 18.73 2.78 -20.69
C GLN A 35 19.87 2.80 -19.65
N LYS A 36 20.94 3.52 -19.93
CA LYS A 36 22.03 3.73 -18.97
C LYS A 36 21.56 4.55 -17.76
N GLY A 37 20.74 5.55 -17.99
CA GLY A 37 20.15 6.35 -16.92
C GLY A 37 19.38 5.52 -15.91
N TYR A 38 18.48 4.65 -16.38
CA TYR A 38 17.73 3.73 -15.52
C TYR A 38 18.66 2.74 -14.81
N PHE A 39 19.64 2.17 -15.50
CA PHE A 39 20.59 1.24 -14.90
C PHE A 39 21.34 1.88 -13.73
N TYR A 40 21.94 3.06 -13.92
CA TYR A 40 22.71 3.73 -12.88
C TYR A 40 21.81 4.25 -11.74
N ALA A 41 20.65 4.81 -12.05
CA ALA A 41 19.72 5.29 -11.04
C ALA A 41 19.20 4.16 -10.15
N MET A 42 18.80 3.02 -10.74
CA MET A 42 18.34 1.86 -9.98
C MET A 42 19.46 1.21 -9.17
N SER A 43 20.68 1.14 -9.72
CA SER A 43 21.84 0.63 -9.00
C SER A 43 22.17 1.50 -7.78
N LEU A 44 22.14 2.82 -7.92
CA LEU A 44 22.39 3.76 -6.82
C LEU A 44 21.32 3.64 -5.73
N MET A 45 20.04 3.58 -6.13
CA MET A 45 18.93 3.40 -5.19
C MET A 45 18.99 2.04 -4.49
N GLY A 46 19.38 0.98 -5.21
CA GLY A 46 19.62 -0.35 -4.62
C GLY A 46 20.73 -0.36 -3.60
N MET A 47 21.87 0.27 -3.90
CA MET A 47 22.99 0.43 -2.94
C MET A 47 22.54 1.20 -1.68
N LEU A 48 21.83 2.32 -1.88
CA LEU A 48 21.28 3.09 -0.76
C LEU A 48 20.35 2.24 0.10
N GLY A 49 19.48 1.43 -0.53
CA GLY A 49 18.60 0.50 0.15
C GLY A 49 19.36 -0.51 1.00
N ILE A 50 20.44 -1.10 0.48
CA ILE A 50 21.32 -2.02 1.22
C ILE A 50 21.94 -1.34 2.43
N VAL A 51 22.50 -0.14 2.27
CA VAL A 51 23.10 0.64 3.35
C VAL A 51 22.08 0.95 4.45
N LEU A 52 20.88 1.40 4.07
CA LEU A 52 19.81 1.69 5.02
C LEU A 52 19.33 0.43 5.75
N PHE A 53 19.30 -0.72 5.07
CA PHE A 53 18.93 -2.00 5.67
C PHE A 53 19.92 -2.44 6.73
N PHE A 54 21.23 -2.34 6.43
CA PHE A 54 22.28 -2.61 7.41
C PHE A 54 22.26 -1.61 8.56
N ALA A 55 22.05 -0.32 8.29
CA ALA A 55 21.91 0.69 9.33
C ALA A 55 20.73 0.34 10.27
N CYS A 56 19.59 -0.04 9.72
CA CYS A 56 18.45 -0.49 10.49
C CYS A 56 18.80 -1.71 11.36
N PHE A 57 19.48 -2.69 10.80
CA PHE A 57 19.89 -3.90 11.52
C PHE A 57 20.82 -3.59 12.70
N PHE A 58 21.85 -2.75 12.51
CA PHE A 58 22.80 -2.42 13.56
C PHE A 58 22.23 -1.46 14.63
N LEU A 59 21.29 -0.60 14.26
CA LEU A 59 20.69 0.38 15.17
C LEU A 59 19.51 -0.20 15.96
N THR A 60 18.91 -1.30 15.50
CA THR A 60 17.73 -1.90 16.15
C THR A 60 18.18 -2.98 17.14
N LYS A 61 17.80 -2.83 18.41
CA LYS A 61 17.98 -3.85 19.44
C LYS A 61 16.64 -4.48 19.77
N GLU A 62 16.56 -5.80 19.64
CA GLU A 62 15.41 -6.56 20.12
C GLU A 62 15.32 -6.46 21.65
N ARG A 63 14.25 -5.84 22.16
CA ARG A 63 14.03 -5.65 23.60
C ARG A 63 13.09 -6.70 24.21
N PHE A 64 12.38 -7.44 23.37
CA PHE A 64 11.45 -8.47 23.80
C PHE A 64 11.85 -9.79 23.17
N THR A 65 12.24 -10.75 23.99
CA THR A 65 12.31 -12.16 23.58
C THR A 65 10.90 -12.72 23.57
N PRO A 66 10.38 -13.17 22.42
CA PRO A 66 9.09 -13.85 22.38
C PRO A 66 9.13 -15.05 23.34
N ARG A 67 8.10 -15.22 24.18
CA ARG A 67 7.92 -16.49 24.89
C ARG A 67 7.73 -17.56 23.84
N SER A 68 8.80 -18.32 23.63
CA SER A 68 8.81 -19.46 22.73
C SER A 68 8.04 -20.63 23.35
N ASP A 69 6.70 -20.56 23.33
CA ASP A 69 5.87 -21.75 23.51
C ASP A 69 5.84 -22.57 22.19
N SER A 70 7.04 -22.84 21.67
CA SER A 70 7.28 -23.48 20.37
C SER A 70 7.10 -25.01 20.41
N SER A 71 6.15 -25.53 21.15
CA SER A 71 5.81 -26.97 21.13
C SER A 71 4.83 -27.35 20.02
N GLY A 72 4.48 -26.45 19.11
CA GLY A 72 3.54 -26.69 18.00
C GLY A 72 4.22 -26.83 16.65
N SER A 73 3.69 -27.72 15.79
CA SER A 73 4.08 -27.75 14.38
C SER A 73 3.61 -26.47 13.68
N MET A 74 4.49 -25.79 12.95
CA MET A 74 4.17 -24.61 12.13
C MET A 74 2.97 -24.87 11.20
N TRP A 75 2.87 -26.10 10.66
CA TRP A 75 1.76 -26.53 9.82
C TRP A 75 0.43 -26.63 10.59
N GLY A 76 0.51 -27.09 11.84
CA GLY A 76 -0.65 -27.14 12.75
C GLY A 76 -1.16 -25.73 13.11
N ASP A 77 -0.24 -24.80 13.36
CA ASP A 77 -0.58 -23.41 13.67
C ASP A 77 -1.16 -22.67 12.45
N LEU A 78 -0.64 -22.95 11.23
CA LEU A 78 -1.20 -22.42 9.99
C LEU A 78 -2.63 -22.96 9.73
N LYS A 79 -2.86 -24.26 9.94
CA LYS A 79 -4.20 -24.87 9.81
C LYS A 79 -5.19 -24.29 10.82
N ARG A 80 -4.72 -24.02 12.04
CA ARG A 80 -5.51 -23.40 13.10
C ARG A 80 -5.88 -21.96 12.74
N LEU A 81 -4.90 -21.19 12.25
CA LEU A 81 -5.11 -19.81 11.78
C LEU A 81 -6.07 -19.77 10.58
N ALA A 82 -5.95 -20.71 9.64
CA ALA A 82 -6.88 -20.84 8.52
C ALA A 82 -8.32 -21.19 8.96
N GLY A 83 -8.49 -21.78 10.14
CA GLY A 83 -9.79 -21.99 10.79
C GLY A 83 -10.36 -20.73 11.47
N ASN A 84 -9.59 -19.66 11.59
CA ASN A 84 -10.03 -18.40 12.18
C ASN A 84 -10.80 -17.58 11.13
N SER A 85 -12.08 -17.31 11.38
CA SER A 85 -12.92 -16.56 10.45
C SER A 85 -12.48 -15.11 10.29
N GLN A 86 -12.03 -14.46 11.38
CA GLN A 86 -11.57 -13.08 11.34
C GLN A 86 -10.30 -12.95 10.50
N TRP A 87 -9.34 -13.85 10.70
CA TRP A 87 -8.14 -13.90 9.89
C TRP A 87 -8.46 -14.08 8.40
N ARG A 88 -9.35 -15.04 8.05
CA ARG A 88 -9.71 -15.29 6.64
C ARG A 88 -10.31 -14.06 5.98
N ILE A 89 -11.22 -13.36 6.68
CA ILE A 89 -11.84 -12.14 6.15
C ILE A 89 -10.78 -11.08 5.88
N VAL A 90 -9.94 -10.79 6.87
CA VAL A 90 -8.89 -9.75 6.74
C VAL A 90 -7.87 -10.14 5.67
N PHE A 91 -7.49 -11.41 5.58
CA PHE A 91 -6.53 -11.93 4.60
C PHE A 91 -7.05 -11.77 3.15
N ILE A 92 -8.25 -12.30 2.86
CA ILE A 92 -8.85 -12.23 1.52
C ILE A 92 -9.12 -10.78 1.13
N PHE A 93 -9.68 -10.03 2.07
CA PHE A 93 -9.97 -8.62 1.85
C PHE A 93 -8.72 -7.81 1.51
N ASN A 94 -7.60 -8.07 2.19
CA ASN A 94 -6.33 -7.42 1.92
C ASN A 94 -5.80 -7.72 0.51
N ILE A 95 -5.89 -8.96 0.06
CA ILE A 95 -5.56 -9.33 -1.33
C ILE A 95 -6.40 -8.53 -2.32
N MET A 96 -7.72 -8.51 -2.13
CA MET A 96 -8.64 -7.81 -3.03
C MET A 96 -8.39 -6.30 -3.04
N LEU A 97 -8.16 -5.70 -1.87
CA LEU A 97 -7.88 -4.27 -1.75
C LEU A 97 -6.60 -3.89 -2.49
N LEU A 98 -5.51 -4.62 -2.26
CA LEU A 98 -4.22 -4.32 -2.89
C LEU A 98 -4.27 -4.56 -4.42
N THR A 99 -4.97 -5.61 -4.86
CA THR A 99 -5.24 -5.84 -6.28
C THR A 99 -5.96 -4.63 -6.89
N ALA A 100 -7.04 -4.16 -6.27
CA ALA A 100 -7.79 -3.00 -6.74
C ALA A 100 -6.95 -1.71 -6.75
N VAL A 101 -6.14 -1.48 -5.72
CA VAL A 101 -5.26 -0.31 -5.60
C VAL A 101 -4.22 -0.28 -6.72
N VAL A 102 -3.55 -1.40 -7.00
CA VAL A 102 -2.54 -1.48 -8.08
C VAL A 102 -3.19 -1.36 -9.44
N THR A 103 -4.28 -2.08 -9.68
CA THR A 103 -5.01 -2.01 -10.95
C THR A 103 -5.45 -0.57 -11.24
N ARG A 104 -6.03 0.12 -10.26
CA ARG A 104 -6.42 1.52 -10.43
C ARG A 104 -5.23 2.46 -10.62
N GLY A 105 -4.16 2.28 -9.83
CA GLY A 105 -2.95 3.11 -9.96
C GLY A 105 -2.35 3.05 -11.36
N SER A 106 -2.23 1.84 -11.91
CA SER A 106 -1.79 1.63 -13.29
C SER A 106 -2.78 2.19 -14.30
N ALA A 107 -4.09 1.93 -14.12
CA ALA A 107 -5.13 2.46 -14.99
C ALA A 107 -5.13 4.00 -15.03
N THR A 108 -4.84 4.68 -13.92
CA THR A 108 -4.74 6.15 -13.88
C THR A 108 -3.67 6.66 -14.83
N MET A 109 -2.50 6.03 -14.87
CA MET A 109 -1.41 6.40 -15.79
C MET A 109 -1.84 6.28 -17.26
N TYR A 110 -2.46 5.15 -17.63
CA TYR A 110 -2.98 4.93 -18.98
C TYR A 110 -4.12 5.89 -19.32
N TYR A 111 -5.02 6.13 -18.40
CA TYR A 111 -6.15 7.05 -18.56
C TYR A 111 -5.67 8.48 -18.85
N VAL A 112 -4.74 9.00 -18.08
CA VAL A 112 -4.20 10.36 -18.28
C VAL A 112 -3.45 10.45 -19.62
N LYS A 113 -2.69 9.40 -20.00
CA LYS A 113 -1.90 9.40 -21.22
C LYS A 113 -2.74 9.25 -22.48
N TYR A 114 -3.71 8.31 -22.49
CA TYR A 114 -4.41 7.89 -23.70
C TYR A 114 -5.85 8.40 -23.80
N VAL A 115 -6.54 8.62 -22.70
CA VAL A 115 -7.93 9.13 -22.70
C VAL A 115 -7.95 10.65 -22.56
N LEU A 116 -7.19 11.20 -21.60
CA LEU A 116 -7.07 12.66 -21.46
C LEU A 116 -6.11 13.29 -22.47
N LEU A 117 -5.30 12.48 -23.18
CA LEU A 117 -4.29 12.92 -24.15
C LEU A 117 -3.30 13.94 -23.56
N ARG A 118 -2.98 13.81 -22.27
CA ARG A 118 -2.11 14.73 -21.52
C ARG A 118 -0.95 14.00 -20.84
N PRO A 119 0.00 13.45 -21.62
CA PRO A 119 1.16 12.74 -21.07
C PRO A 119 2.03 13.65 -20.18
N ASP A 120 2.01 14.96 -20.40
CA ASP A 120 2.66 15.99 -19.59
C ASP A 120 2.13 16.03 -18.14
N MET A 121 0.87 15.66 -17.91
CA MET A 121 0.23 15.70 -16.60
C MET A 121 0.36 14.39 -15.79
N VAL A 122 0.85 13.30 -16.37
CA VAL A 122 0.97 11.99 -15.68
C VAL A 122 1.75 12.11 -14.37
N PHE A 123 2.91 12.76 -14.40
CA PHE A 123 3.72 12.97 -13.21
C PHE A 123 2.97 13.78 -12.14
N THR A 124 2.30 14.84 -12.54
CA THR A 124 1.52 15.71 -11.63
C THR A 124 0.36 14.95 -10.99
N PHE A 125 -0.34 14.09 -11.75
CA PHE A 125 -1.42 13.22 -11.22
C PHE A 125 -0.90 12.23 -10.19
N ILE A 126 0.24 11.59 -10.45
CA ILE A 126 0.84 10.62 -9.51
C ILE A 126 1.29 11.32 -8.24
N VAL A 127 2.06 12.39 -8.36
CA VAL A 127 2.62 13.11 -7.19
C VAL A 127 1.51 13.73 -6.34
N SER A 128 0.52 14.37 -6.95
CA SER A 128 -0.60 14.95 -6.20
C SER A 128 -1.40 13.89 -5.43
N GLY A 129 -1.63 12.71 -6.04
CA GLY A 129 -2.24 11.58 -5.38
C GLY A 129 -1.41 11.07 -4.20
N MET A 130 -0.08 11.01 -4.33
CA MET A 130 0.82 10.60 -3.24
C MET A 130 0.86 11.61 -2.09
N VAL A 131 0.88 12.91 -2.40
CA VAL A 131 0.80 13.98 -1.38
C VAL A 131 -0.52 13.90 -0.62
N ALA A 132 -1.62 13.72 -1.34
CA ALA A 132 -2.94 13.53 -0.72
C ALA A 132 -3.00 12.27 0.15
N ALA A 133 -2.37 11.17 -0.31
CA ALA A 133 -2.22 9.93 0.43
C ALA A 133 -1.46 10.12 1.74
N LEU A 134 -0.34 10.86 1.71
CA LEU A 134 0.42 11.21 2.91
C LEU A 134 -0.44 12.00 3.90
N LEU A 135 -1.18 13.01 3.44
CA LEU A 135 -2.09 13.79 4.27
C LEU A 135 -3.21 12.92 4.87
N GLY A 136 -3.78 12.00 4.08
CA GLY A 136 -4.76 11.02 4.54
C GLY A 136 -4.19 10.14 5.66
N ALA A 137 -3.00 9.59 5.48
CA ALA A 137 -2.33 8.77 6.48
C ALA A 137 -2.05 9.57 7.77
N LEU A 138 -1.55 10.80 7.65
CA LEU A 138 -1.26 11.68 8.80
C LEU A 138 -2.51 12.06 9.60
N LEU A 139 -3.61 12.34 8.91
CA LEU A 139 -4.85 12.80 9.53
C LEU A 139 -5.76 11.66 9.98
N SER A 140 -5.50 10.42 9.56
CA SER A 140 -6.40 9.28 9.83
C SER A 140 -6.62 9.07 11.34
N ALA A 141 -5.59 9.23 12.20
CA ALA A 141 -5.75 9.11 13.65
C ALA A 141 -6.72 10.15 14.23
N ARG A 142 -6.64 11.40 13.74
CA ARG A 142 -7.50 12.48 14.21
C ARG A 142 -8.93 12.34 13.70
N LEU A 143 -9.09 11.95 12.43
CA LEU A 143 -10.38 11.85 11.78
C LEU A 143 -11.14 10.59 12.20
N LEU A 144 -10.44 9.46 12.29
CA LEU A 144 -11.05 8.15 12.53
C LEU A 144 -10.92 7.66 13.98
N GLY A 145 -10.05 8.28 14.79
CA GLY A 145 -9.77 7.86 16.16
C GLY A 145 -10.95 7.97 17.14
N LYS A 146 -12.00 8.69 16.77
CA LYS A 146 -13.25 8.84 17.56
C LYS A 146 -14.31 7.81 17.17
N PHE A 147 -14.13 7.11 16.05
CA PHE A 147 -15.10 6.13 15.53
C PHE A 147 -14.66 4.71 15.90
N ASP A 148 -15.64 3.81 15.92
CA ASP A 148 -15.38 2.38 15.98
C ASP A 148 -14.53 1.97 14.77
N ARG A 149 -13.44 1.21 15.01
CA ARG A 149 -12.44 0.87 14.00
C ARG A 149 -13.03 0.15 12.79
N VAL A 150 -13.95 -0.79 13.04
CA VAL A 150 -14.58 -1.58 11.97
C VAL A 150 -15.49 -0.70 11.13
N ARG A 151 -16.29 0.14 11.76
CA ARG A 151 -17.17 1.09 11.06
C ARG A 151 -16.37 2.13 10.27
N ALA A 152 -15.32 2.69 10.89
CA ALA A 152 -14.42 3.63 10.21
C ALA A 152 -13.80 3.00 8.95
N TYR A 153 -13.35 1.75 9.05
CA TYR A 153 -12.79 1.01 7.93
C TYR A 153 -13.83 0.75 6.84
N GLN A 154 -15.05 0.32 7.19
CA GLN A 154 -16.15 0.12 6.23
C GLN A 154 -16.50 1.42 5.48
N TRP A 155 -16.64 2.53 6.19
CA TRP A 155 -16.95 3.82 5.57
C TRP A 155 -15.85 4.30 4.62
N THR A 156 -14.58 4.14 5.00
CA THR A 156 -13.48 4.53 4.10
C THR A 156 -13.42 3.67 2.84
N ILE A 157 -13.74 2.36 2.93
CA ILE A 157 -13.82 1.51 1.76
C ILE A 157 -15.01 1.83 0.86
N ILE A 158 -16.18 2.07 1.43
CA ILE A 158 -17.35 2.51 0.64
C ILE A 158 -16.99 3.81 -0.09
N SER A 159 -16.39 4.77 0.60
CA SER A 159 -15.92 6.02 -0.02
C SER A 159 -14.89 5.78 -1.13
N PHE A 160 -13.95 4.85 -0.92
CA PHE A 160 -12.99 4.44 -1.94
C PHE A 160 -13.69 3.93 -3.20
N VAL A 161 -14.66 3.03 -3.07
CA VAL A 161 -15.43 2.49 -4.21
C VAL A 161 -16.22 3.60 -4.90
N VAL A 162 -16.90 4.45 -4.13
CA VAL A 162 -17.68 5.57 -4.68
C VAL A 162 -16.79 6.51 -5.49
N PHE A 163 -15.69 6.98 -4.94
CA PHE A 163 -14.78 7.90 -5.66
C PHE A 163 -14.09 7.23 -6.84
N ALA A 164 -13.75 5.93 -6.76
CA ALA A 164 -13.19 5.20 -7.90
C ALA A 164 -14.19 5.08 -9.05
N THR A 165 -15.49 4.93 -8.74
CA THR A 165 -16.56 4.80 -9.73
C THR A 165 -16.94 6.14 -10.31
N LEU A 166 -16.96 7.21 -9.52
CA LEU A 166 -17.35 8.55 -9.96
C LEU A 166 -16.52 9.04 -11.15
N ILE A 167 -15.23 8.70 -11.20
CA ILE A 167 -14.34 9.13 -12.29
C ILE A 167 -14.81 8.61 -13.67
N LEU A 168 -15.56 7.49 -13.71
CA LEU A 168 -16.06 6.90 -14.96
C LEU A 168 -17.21 7.70 -15.58
N PHE A 169 -17.89 8.53 -14.79
CA PHE A 169 -19.03 9.34 -15.23
C PHE A 169 -18.64 10.78 -15.63
N ILE A 170 -17.36 11.15 -15.46
CA ILE A 170 -16.89 12.49 -15.77
C ILE A 170 -16.37 12.53 -17.19
N PRO A 171 -16.85 13.47 -18.01
CA PRO A 171 -16.34 13.67 -19.37
C PRO A 171 -14.83 13.98 -19.36
N PRO A 172 -14.04 13.43 -20.31
CA PRO A 172 -12.58 13.61 -20.38
C PRO A 172 -12.12 15.07 -20.55
N ASP A 173 -12.98 15.95 -21.04
CA ASP A 173 -12.70 17.39 -21.16
C ASP A 173 -12.63 18.11 -19.81
N GLN A 174 -13.23 17.55 -18.75
CA GLN A 174 -13.20 18.10 -17.40
C GLN A 174 -11.94 17.68 -16.62
N ILE A 175 -10.78 17.95 -17.15
CA ILE A 175 -9.48 17.53 -16.57
C ILE A 175 -9.33 17.94 -15.11
N TRP A 176 -9.74 19.17 -14.76
CA TRP A 176 -9.62 19.67 -13.39
C TRP A 176 -10.51 18.93 -12.40
N THR A 177 -11.73 18.54 -12.80
CA THR A 177 -12.62 17.74 -11.97
C THR A 177 -12.02 16.36 -11.71
N ILE A 178 -11.46 15.72 -12.73
CA ILE A 178 -10.78 14.42 -12.63
C ILE A 178 -9.55 14.54 -11.72
N PHE A 179 -8.79 15.62 -11.84
CA PHE A 179 -7.62 15.88 -11.01
C PHE A 179 -7.98 16.04 -9.53
N VAL A 180 -9.01 16.82 -9.22
CA VAL A 180 -9.50 17.00 -7.84
C VAL A 180 -10.00 15.66 -7.28
N LEU A 181 -10.73 14.88 -8.06
CA LEU A 181 -11.18 13.55 -7.63
C LEU A 181 -10.03 12.59 -7.38
N ASN A 182 -8.95 12.65 -8.17
CA ASN A 182 -7.76 11.85 -7.92
C ASN A 182 -7.09 12.20 -6.58
N ILE A 183 -7.05 13.49 -6.23
CA ILE A 183 -6.56 13.97 -4.92
C ILE A 183 -7.44 13.45 -3.78
N ILE A 184 -8.76 13.64 -3.88
CA ILE A 184 -9.73 13.17 -2.88
C ILE A 184 -9.60 11.65 -2.70
N PHE A 185 -9.51 10.92 -3.81
CA PHE A 185 -9.34 9.48 -3.80
C PHE A 185 -8.06 9.07 -3.06
N GLY A 186 -6.90 9.66 -3.40
CA GLY A 186 -5.62 9.37 -2.73
C GLY A 186 -5.70 9.62 -1.22
N PHE A 187 -6.34 10.70 -0.81
CA PHE A 187 -6.58 11.03 0.58
C PHE A 187 -7.44 9.97 1.29
N VAL A 188 -8.62 9.67 0.76
CA VAL A 188 -9.57 8.72 1.36
C VAL A 188 -8.99 7.31 1.41
N GLN A 189 -8.33 6.86 0.34
CA GLN A 189 -7.69 5.54 0.30
C GLN A 189 -6.71 5.36 1.45
N ASN A 190 -5.91 6.38 1.74
CA ASN A 190 -4.86 6.26 2.75
C ASN A 190 -5.31 6.54 4.18
N LEU A 191 -6.55 6.96 4.39
CA LEU A 191 -7.18 6.88 5.71
C LEU A 191 -7.29 5.42 6.20
N THR A 192 -7.41 4.44 5.30
CA THR A 192 -7.53 3.02 5.65
C THR A 192 -6.22 2.37 6.08
N THR A 193 -5.07 2.82 5.57
CA THR A 193 -3.79 2.14 5.77
C THR A 193 -3.42 1.90 7.24
N PRO A 194 -3.51 2.88 8.15
CA PRO A 194 -3.22 2.62 9.56
C PRO A 194 -4.26 1.73 10.25
N LEU A 195 -5.54 1.81 9.84
CA LEU A 195 -6.58 0.93 10.35
C LEU A 195 -6.30 -0.53 9.97
N GLN A 196 -5.86 -0.77 8.75
CA GLN A 196 -5.51 -2.10 8.26
C GLN A 196 -4.44 -2.78 9.15
N TRP A 197 -3.38 -2.06 9.50
CA TRP A 197 -2.35 -2.58 10.40
C TRP A 197 -2.86 -2.86 11.80
N THR A 198 -3.79 -2.04 12.33
CA THR A 198 -4.42 -2.32 13.62
C THR A 198 -5.32 -3.55 13.58
N MET A 199 -6.01 -3.79 12.46
CA MET A 199 -6.83 -5.00 12.29
C MET A 199 -6.01 -6.29 12.32
N PHE A 200 -4.78 -6.30 11.80
CA PHE A 200 -3.89 -7.46 11.96
C PHE A 200 -3.54 -7.71 13.42
N SER A 201 -3.28 -6.66 14.20
CA SER A 201 -3.06 -6.80 15.65
C SER A 201 -4.31 -7.31 16.36
N ASP A 202 -5.49 -6.81 16.00
CA ASP A 202 -6.76 -7.27 16.56
C ASP A 202 -7.01 -8.77 16.25
N VAL A 203 -6.58 -9.26 15.08
CA VAL A 203 -6.64 -10.69 14.71
C VAL A 203 -5.70 -11.53 15.59
N VAL A 204 -4.50 -11.03 15.91
CA VAL A 204 -3.57 -11.71 16.84
C VAL A 204 -4.22 -11.86 18.21
N ASP A 205 -4.76 -10.77 18.75
CA ASP A 205 -5.39 -10.76 20.07
C ASP A 205 -6.63 -11.69 20.11
N TYR A 206 -7.42 -11.71 19.04
CA TYR A 206 -8.55 -12.61 18.91
C TYR A 206 -8.11 -14.10 18.87
N GLU A 207 -7.04 -14.42 18.12
CA GLU A 207 -6.52 -15.78 18.07
C GLU A 207 -5.95 -16.21 19.41
N GLU A 208 -5.28 -15.34 20.14
CA GLU A 208 -4.80 -15.60 21.50
C GLU A 208 -5.95 -15.93 22.45
N GLN A 209 -7.04 -15.17 22.43
CA GLN A 209 -8.23 -15.44 23.22
C GLN A 209 -8.90 -16.78 22.85
N ARG A 210 -8.92 -17.12 21.56
CA ARG A 210 -9.58 -18.33 21.05
C ARG A 210 -8.77 -19.60 21.30
N SER A 211 -7.45 -19.55 21.14
CA SER A 211 -6.58 -20.73 21.12
C SER A 211 -5.64 -20.81 22.31
N GLY A 212 -5.56 -19.76 23.13
CA GLY A 212 -4.58 -19.64 24.21
C GLY A 212 -3.15 -19.45 23.72
N ARG A 213 -2.93 -19.27 22.40
CA ARG A 213 -1.61 -19.14 21.79
C ARG A 213 -1.52 -17.85 21.00
N ARG A 214 -0.45 -17.11 21.23
CA ARG A 214 -0.15 -15.88 20.51
C ARG A 214 0.66 -16.17 19.25
N LEU A 215 0.06 -15.93 18.09
CA LEU A 215 0.63 -16.25 16.77
C LEU A 215 1.04 -15.01 15.98
N ASP A 216 1.68 -14.01 16.63
CA ASP A 216 2.08 -12.74 15.98
C ASP A 216 2.85 -12.96 14.69
N GLY A 217 3.94 -13.74 14.75
CA GLY A 217 4.79 -13.99 13.58
C GLY A 217 4.05 -14.60 12.40
N LEU A 218 3.11 -15.53 12.66
CA LEU A 218 2.34 -16.18 11.62
C LEU A 218 1.27 -15.25 11.02
N VAL A 219 0.58 -14.46 11.84
CA VAL A 219 -0.41 -13.49 11.37
C VAL A 219 0.25 -12.41 10.51
N PHE A 220 1.37 -11.82 10.98
CA PHE A 220 2.05 -10.78 10.22
C PHE A 220 2.75 -11.32 8.96
N SER A 221 3.33 -12.52 8.98
CA SER A 221 3.92 -13.11 7.77
C SER A 221 2.87 -13.41 6.71
N THR A 222 1.71 -13.94 7.11
CA THR A 222 0.58 -14.16 6.17
C THR A 222 -0.03 -12.84 5.69
N ALA A 223 -0.04 -11.80 6.51
CA ALA A 223 -0.45 -10.45 6.10
C ALA A 223 0.49 -9.89 5.02
N LEU A 224 1.81 -10.01 5.21
CA LEU A 224 2.79 -9.60 4.22
C LEU A 224 2.68 -10.42 2.92
N PHE A 225 2.41 -11.72 3.03
CA PHE A 225 2.11 -12.55 1.86
C PHE A 225 0.87 -12.04 1.12
N ALA A 226 -0.23 -11.75 1.82
CA ALA A 226 -1.45 -11.21 1.21
C ALA A 226 -1.20 -9.88 0.50
N ILE A 227 -0.40 -8.99 1.09
CA ILE A 227 0.02 -7.73 0.46
C ILE A 227 0.78 -8.01 -0.84
N LYS A 228 1.84 -8.82 -0.80
CA LYS A 228 2.66 -9.12 -1.97
C LYS A 228 1.86 -9.82 -3.07
N PHE A 229 1.02 -10.77 -2.69
CA PHE A 229 0.16 -11.49 -3.62
C PHE A 229 -0.89 -10.57 -4.28
N GLY A 230 -1.52 -9.69 -3.50
CA GLY A 230 -2.45 -8.69 -4.03
C GLY A 230 -1.79 -7.70 -5.00
N LEU A 231 -0.57 -7.23 -4.68
CA LEU A 231 0.21 -6.39 -5.60
C LEU A 231 0.52 -7.12 -6.93
N ALA A 232 0.94 -8.39 -6.85
CA ALA A 232 1.24 -9.21 -8.02
C ALA A 232 -0.01 -9.47 -8.88
N LEU A 233 -1.14 -9.82 -8.25
CA LEU A 233 -2.41 -9.98 -8.94
C LEU A 233 -2.87 -8.69 -9.63
N GLY A 234 -2.72 -7.54 -8.96
CA GLY A 234 -3.07 -6.24 -9.55
C GLY A 234 -2.26 -5.96 -10.82
N GLY A 235 -0.96 -6.24 -10.80
CA GLY A 235 -0.11 -6.14 -11.99
C GLY A 235 -0.53 -7.11 -13.11
N ALA A 236 -0.84 -8.35 -12.75
CA ALA A 236 -1.31 -9.35 -13.71
C ALA A 236 -2.64 -8.96 -14.37
N VAL A 237 -3.60 -8.47 -13.57
CA VAL A 237 -4.90 -7.98 -14.09
C VAL A 237 -4.70 -6.87 -15.11
N VAL A 238 -3.82 -5.90 -14.82
CA VAL A 238 -3.51 -4.82 -15.78
C VAL A 238 -2.90 -5.39 -17.07
N GLY A 239 -1.93 -6.32 -16.96
CA GLY A 239 -1.32 -6.94 -18.11
C GLY A 239 -2.34 -7.72 -18.97
N TRP A 240 -3.24 -8.48 -18.33
CA TRP A 240 -4.30 -9.20 -19.07
C TRP A 240 -5.28 -8.26 -19.75
N VAL A 241 -5.74 -7.21 -19.04
CA VAL A 241 -6.66 -6.23 -19.66
C VAL A 241 -6.03 -5.57 -20.89
N LEU A 242 -4.75 -5.17 -20.80
CA LEU A 242 -4.05 -4.58 -21.94
C LEU A 242 -3.89 -5.58 -23.11
N ALA A 243 -3.58 -6.83 -22.82
CA ALA A 243 -3.45 -7.87 -23.85
C ALA A 243 -4.78 -8.24 -24.54
N PHE A 244 -5.93 -7.95 -23.92
CA PHE A 244 -7.26 -8.16 -24.52
C PHE A 244 -7.74 -6.96 -25.35
N VAL A 245 -7.13 -5.79 -25.17
CA VAL A 245 -7.54 -4.54 -25.87
C VAL A 245 -6.68 -4.29 -27.13
N ASP A 246 -5.48 -4.89 -27.21
CA ASP A 246 -4.65 -4.91 -28.42
C ASP A 246 -5.18 -5.95 -29.44
#